data_1314c5028a67108ed0fb07ed96d138e7
#
_entry.id   1314c5028a67108ed0fb07ed96d138e7
#
_cell.length_a   1.000
_cell.length_b   1.000
_cell.length_c   1.000
_cell.angle_alpha   90.00
_cell.angle_beta   90.00
_cell.angle_gamma   90.00
#
_symmetry.space_group_name_H-M   'P 1'
#
loop_
_entity.id
_entity.type
_entity.pdbx_description
1 polymer ?
#
loop_
_entity_poly.entity_id
_entity_poly.type
_entity_poly.pdbx_seq_one_letter_code
_entity_poly.pdbx_strand_id
1 'polypeptide(L)'
;MSFVKTESAGIQQSKRSPAASRNTGRRLNLSQSQLILITLCLMGLGLWFRLPWLGLTSAITALCLSLGVVFGSVRGWVIKFLTVQERRTILAFIGFIGAIAGLFNYLGVYGKIGIWLTQFKYDEFGSWADWIGALGQILIAILAVYVAWAQYVISKDLTIQQNRITQQQTIDTYFQGVSDLTLNEEGLLEDWPQERAIAEGRTASILSSIDENGKAKVIRFLSQSRLLTPLKRDNRLGRPMLDGSGGYSEDRPYGTRVIDLGVMLAGAYLVAQDLRWTDLSEANMVRANLSQCDLVKANLARTVLYEANLAGADIKGTRLFYGTVESATPRSITAQPDYETGKYTGVVVEKANLSGIKRMSEE
;
A
#
# COMPACT_ATOMS: atom_id res chain seq x y z
N MET A 1 -51.87 -3.54 16.76
CA MET A 1 -52.06 -4.98 16.73
C MET A 1 -50.66 -5.58 16.70
N SER A 2 -50.20 -5.93 17.86
CA SER A 2 -50.20 -7.23 18.51
C SER A 2 -48.95 -8.04 18.14
N PHE A 3 -47.96 -8.01 19.06
CA PHE A 3 -47.38 -9.16 19.79
C PHE A 3 -46.62 -10.19 18.91
N VAL A 4 -45.36 -10.50 19.24
CA VAL A 4 -44.98 -11.57 20.16
C VAL A 4 -43.52 -11.41 20.61
N LYS A 5 -43.38 -11.42 21.91
CA LYS A 5 -42.26 -11.62 22.79
C LYS A 5 -41.93 -13.13 22.84
N THR A 6 -40.66 -13.51 22.83
CA THR A 6 -40.24 -14.77 23.47
C THR A 6 -38.89 -14.61 24.15
N GLU A 7 -38.98 -14.75 25.40
CA GLU A 7 -38.07 -15.08 26.48
C GLU A 7 -37.52 -16.51 26.35
N SER A 8 -36.29 -16.71 26.77
CA SER A 8 -35.84 -17.93 27.48
C SER A 8 -34.49 -17.59 28.11
N ALA A 9 -34.42 -17.34 29.43
CA ALA A 9 -34.26 -18.31 30.52
C ALA A 9 -33.00 -19.17 30.31
N GLY A 10 -31.87 -18.93 30.94
CA GLY A 10 -31.55 -19.19 32.32
C GLY A 10 -30.89 -20.55 32.46
N ILE A 11 -29.65 -20.62 32.90
CA ILE A 11 -29.18 -21.67 33.84
C ILE A 11 -27.95 -21.12 34.56
N GLN A 12 -28.15 -20.78 35.81
CA GLN A 12 -27.12 -20.66 36.84
C GLN A 12 -26.66 -22.07 37.22
N GLN A 13 -25.36 -22.32 37.21
CA GLN A 13 -24.81 -23.39 38.05
C GLN A 13 -23.78 -22.83 39.02
N SER A 14 -24.24 -22.66 40.20
CA SER A 14 -23.53 -22.61 41.47
C SER A 14 -22.62 -23.83 41.62
N LYS A 15 -21.31 -23.64 41.77
CA LYS A 15 -20.43 -24.63 42.40
C LYS A 15 -19.73 -24.00 43.59
N ARG A 16 -20.20 -24.44 44.78
CA ARG A 16 -19.58 -24.21 46.08
C ARG A 16 -18.20 -24.82 46.11
N SER A 17 -17.22 -24.07 46.56
CA SER A 17 -15.89 -24.51 46.96
C SER A 17 -15.86 -24.71 48.47
N PRO A 18 -15.13 -25.73 48.97
CA PRO A 18 -14.90 -25.86 50.41
C PRO A 18 -13.75 -24.98 50.88
N ALA A 19 -13.96 -24.34 51.96
CA ALA A 19 -12.96 -23.56 52.70
C ALA A 19 -11.82 -24.46 53.18
N ALA A 20 -10.58 -24.14 52.72
CA ALA A 20 -9.40 -24.64 53.31
C ALA A 20 -8.65 -23.43 53.96
N SER A 21 -8.72 -23.42 55.28
CA SER A 21 -7.85 -22.59 56.14
C SER A 21 -6.39 -22.82 55.77
N ARG A 22 -5.71 -21.80 55.24
CA ARG A 22 -4.26 -21.79 55.16
C ARG A 22 -3.71 -20.55 55.86
N ASN A 23 -2.99 -20.81 56.93
CA ASN A 23 -2.08 -19.91 57.65
C ASN A 23 -1.35 -19.00 56.65
N THR A 24 -1.70 -17.74 56.66
CA THR A 24 -0.96 -16.68 55.92
C THR A 24 0.16 -16.17 56.81
N GLY A 25 1.32 -16.82 56.64
CA GLY A 25 2.56 -16.12 56.95
C GLY A 25 2.61 -14.87 56.06
N ARG A 26 2.57 -13.69 56.65
CA ARG A 26 2.71 -12.38 55.98
C ARG A 26 4.05 -12.33 55.28
N ARG A 27 4.13 -12.81 54.00
CA ARG A 27 5.27 -12.52 53.14
C ARG A 27 5.14 -11.05 52.77
N LEU A 28 6.07 -10.21 53.29
CA LEU A 28 6.26 -8.85 52.83
C LEU A 28 6.66 -8.92 51.36
N ASN A 29 5.70 -8.71 50.46
CA ASN A 29 5.95 -8.55 49.05
C ASN A 29 6.58 -7.18 48.79
N LEU A 30 7.90 -7.08 49.10
CA LEU A 30 8.71 -5.88 48.82
C LEU A 30 8.83 -5.76 47.29
N SER A 31 8.47 -4.61 46.75
CA SER A 31 8.69 -4.33 45.33
C SER A 31 10.20 -4.28 45.03
N GLN A 32 10.63 -4.59 43.83
CA GLN A 32 12.05 -4.55 43.46
C GLN A 32 12.69 -3.20 43.73
N SER A 33 11.97 -2.10 43.56
CA SER A 33 12.42 -0.76 43.86
C SER A 33 12.66 -0.55 45.39
N GLN A 34 11.81 -1.13 46.25
CA GLN A 34 11.98 -1.07 47.71
C GLN A 34 13.18 -1.88 48.14
N LEU A 35 13.44 -3.05 47.50
CA LEU A 35 14.65 -3.84 47.79
C LEU A 35 15.93 -3.09 47.42
N ILE A 36 15.97 -2.41 46.30
CA ILE A 36 17.10 -1.57 45.88
C ILE A 36 17.32 -0.44 46.90
N LEU A 37 16.27 0.20 47.37
CA LEU A 37 16.34 1.30 48.32
C LEU A 37 16.86 0.83 49.71
N ILE A 38 16.41 -0.36 50.15
CA ILE A 38 16.88 -0.99 51.40
C ILE A 38 18.37 -1.37 51.29
N THR A 39 18.81 -1.92 50.17
CA THR A 39 20.23 -2.29 49.97
C THR A 39 21.11 -1.07 49.86
N LEU A 40 20.65 0.04 49.28
CA LEU A 40 21.35 1.34 49.31
C LEU A 40 21.46 1.93 50.70
N CYS A 41 20.40 1.88 51.52
CA CYS A 41 20.43 2.29 52.92
C CYS A 41 21.40 1.46 53.74
N LEU A 42 21.43 0.12 53.57
CA LEU A 42 22.36 -0.77 54.22
C LEU A 42 23.82 -0.48 53.81
N MET A 43 24.05 -0.14 52.54
CA MET A 43 25.36 0.30 52.06
C MET A 43 25.81 1.59 52.77
N GLY A 44 24.91 2.59 52.91
CA GLY A 44 25.16 3.84 53.62
C GLY A 44 25.49 3.60 55.08
N LEU A 45 24.75 2.72 55.78
CA LEU A 45 25.02 2.33 57.15
C LEU A 45 26.35 1.60 57.29
N GLY A 46 26.70 0.70 56.34
CA GLY A 46 27.98 0.01 56.32
C GLY A 46 29.18 0.96 56.18
N LEU A 47 29.02 2.03 55.38
CA LEU A 47 30.01 3.11 55.27
C LEU A 47 30.12 3.96 56.55
N TRP A 48 28.98 4.30 57.16
CA TRP A 48 28.93 5.09 58.37
C TRP A 48 29.59 4.42 59.58
N PHE A 49 29.27 3.11 59.75
CA PHE A 49 29.83 2.31 60.87
C PHE A 49 31.19 1.68 60.55
N ARG A 50 31.81 1.97 59.39
CA ARG A 50 33.09 1.41 58.95
C ARG A 50 33.13 -0.13 58.96
N LEU A 51 32.00 -0.78 58.63
CA LEU A 51 31.89 -2.23 58.51
C LEU A 51 32.07 -2.63 57.03
N PRO A 52 33.30 -2.98 56.56
CA PRO A 52 33.60 -3.15 55.16
C PRO A 52 32.81 -4.31 54.52
N TRP A 53 32.56 -5.37 55.25
CA TRP A 53 31.80 -6.53 54.77
C TRP A 53 30.35 -6.22 54.52
N LEU A 54 29.72 -5.41 55.36
CA LEU A 54 28.31 -5.04 55.20
C LEU A 54 28.11 -4.03 54.09
N GLY A 55 29.04 -3.13 53.89
CA GLY A 55 29.04 -2.20 52.74
C GLY A 55 29.28 -2.89 51.43
N LEU A 56 30.22 -3.82 51.36
CA LEU A 56 30.58 -4.53 50.12
C LEU A 56 29.47 -5.49 49.67
N THR A 57 28.89 -6.28 50.55
CA THR A 57 27.79 -7.22 50.19
C THR A 57 26.55 -6.46 49.81
N SER A 58 26.18 -5.37 50.47
CA SER A 58 25.03 -4.55 50.10
C SER A 58 25.24 -3.79 48.77
N ALA A 59 26.47 -3.35 48.48
CA ALA A 59 26.80 -2.73 47.18
C ALA A 59 26.67 -3.73 46.04
N ILE A 60 27.17 -4.96 46.15
CA ILE A 60 27.06 -6.02 45.14
C ILE A 60 25.59 -6.39 44.92
N THR A 61 24.81 -6.57 46.01
CA THR A 61 23.40 -6.89 45.89
C THR A 61 22.59 -5.76 45.25
N ALA A 62 22.86 -4.49 45.60
CA ALA A 62 22.24 -3.34 44.96
C ALA A 62 22.58 -3.25 43.48
N LEU A 63 23.83 -3.51 43.11
CA LEU A 63 24.30 -3.53 41.70
C LEU A 63 23.62 -4.64 40.89
N CYS A 64 23.53 -5.86 41.44
CA CYS A 64 22.85 -6.96 40.77
C CYS A 64 21.36 -6.70 40.59
N LEU A 65 20.66 -6.16 41.57
CA LEU A 65 19.25 -5.81 41.50
C LEU A 65 18.99 -4.68 40.50
N SER A 66 19.81 -3.62 40.52
CA SER A 66 19.68 -2.49 39.58
C SER A 66 19.96 -2.92 38.16
N LEU A 67 20.97 -3.77 37.92
CA LEU A 67 21.31 -4.33 36.63
C LEU A 67 20.15 -5.17 36.04
N GLY A 68 19.48 -5.96 36.89
CA GLY A 68 18.29 -6.75 36.49
C GLY A 68 17.13 -5.87 36.07
N VAL A 69 16.85 -4.77 36.73
CA VAL A 69 15.79 -3.81 36.37
C VAL A 69 16.14 -3.07 35.09
N VAL A 70 17.38 -2.59 34.96
CA VAL A 70 17.87 -1.91 33.75
C VAL A 70 17.80 -2.86 32.54
N PHE A 71 18.28 -4.08 32.70
CA PHE A 71 18.26 -5.08 31.62
C PHE A 71 16.83 -5.43 31.18
N GLY A 72 15.90 -5.56 32.14
CA GLY A 72 14.47 -5.76 31.87
C GLY A 72 13.84 -4.60 31.10
N SER A 73 14.16 -3.36 31.49
CA SER A 73 13.67 -2.15 30.83
C SER A 73 14.25 -1.99 29.43
N VAL A 74 15.55 -2.20 29.25
CA VAL A 74 16.22 -2.16 27.94
C VAL A 74 15.67 -3.24 27.03
N ARG A 75 15.48 -4.47 27.54
CA ARG A 75 14.85 -5.56 26.77
C ARG A 75 13.43 -5.18 26.31
N GLY A 76 12.61 -4.59 27.18
CA GLY A 76 11.26 -4.12 26.83
C GLY A 76 11.26 -3.02 25.77
N TRP A 77 12.21 -2.10 25.88
CA TRP A 77 12.41 -1.01 24.92
C TRP A 77 12.85 -1.56 23.53
N VAL A 78 13.87 -2.43 23.52
CA VAL A 78 14.37 -3.09 22.31
C VAL A 78 13.26 -3.91 21.61
N ILE A 79 12.38 -4.56 22.40
CA ILE A 79 11.25 -5.32 21.83
C ILE A 79 10.21 -4.42 21.17
N LYS A 80 10.00 -3.21 21.66
CA LYS A 80 9.03 -2.25 21.11
C LYS A 80 9.52 -1.53 19.84
N PHE A 81 10.81 -1.23 19.77
CA PHE A 81 11.36 -0.40 18.70
C PHE A 81 12.03 -1.18 17.54
N LEU A 82 12.36 -2.45 17.74
CA LEU A 82 13.03 -3.26 16.72
C LEU A 82 12.12 -4.36 16.20
N THR A 83 12.04 -4.47 14.89
CA THR A 83 11.38 -5.58 14.22
C THR A 83 12.10 -6.91 14.47
N VAL A 84 11.43 -8.04 14.27
CA VAL A 84 12.02 -9.37 14.45
C VAL A 84 13.27 -9.56 13.58
N GLN A 85 13.26 -8.96 12.38
CA GLN A 85 14.36 -9.04 11.42
C GLN A 85 15.57 -8.23 11.90
N GLU A 86 15.36 -7.03 12.40
CA GLU A 86 16.41 -6.16 12.94
C GLU A 86 17.08 -6.77 14.17
N ARG A 87 16.32 -7.43 15.05
CA ARG A 87 16.89 -8.15 16.21
C ARG A 87 17.82 -9.26 15.78
N ARG A 88 17.46 -10.05 14.74
CA ARG A 88 18.32 -11.10 14.20
C ARG A 88 19.60 -10.52 13.62
N THR A 89 19.52 -9.41 12.93
CA THR A 89 20.68 -8.73 12.35
C THR A 89 21.60 -8.20 13.43
N ILE A 90 21.08 -7.56 14.49
CA ILE A 90 21.88 -7.09 15.62
C ILE A 90 22.54 -8.24 16.37
N LEU A 91 21.80 -9.34 16.63
CA LEU A 91 22.37 -10.53 17.27
C LEU A 91 23.48 -11.17 16.41
N ALA A 92 23.29 -11.24 15.10
CA ALA A 92 24.31 -11.72 14.17
C ALA A 92 25.55 -10.83 14.18
N PHE A 93 25.37 -9.50 14.24
CA PHE A 93 26.47 -8.54 14.31
C PHE A 93 27.24 -8.63 15.63
N ILE A 94 26.56 -8.75 16.76
CA ILE A 94 27.18 -8.96 18.08
C ILE A 94 27.93 -10.31 18.10
N GLY A 95 27.33 -11.37 17.55
CA GLY A 95 27.96 -12.67 17.40
C GLY A 95 29.21 -12.62 16.52
N PHE A 96 29.16 -11.88 15.43
CA PHE A 96 30.30 -11.67 14.52
C PHE A 96 31.46 -10.95 15.22
N ILE A 97 31.18 -9.85 15.93
CA ILE A 97 32.21 -9.15 16.73
C ILE A 97 32.77 -10.05 17.82
N GLY A 98 31.92 -10.80 18.53
CA GLY A 98 32.34 -11.74 19.55
C GLY A 98 33.21 -12.87 19.00
N ALA A 99 32.87 -13.39 17.82
CA ALA A 99 33.66 -14.40 17.13
C ALA A 99 35.04 -13.88 16.70
N ILE A 100 35.11 -12.67 16.17
CA ILE A 100 36.38 -11.99 15.83
C ILE A 100 37.23 -11.78 17.07
N ALA A 101 36.65 -11.28 18.17
CA ALA A 101 37.35 -11.06 19.42
C ALA A 101 37.88 -12.39 20.01
N GLY A 102 37.07 -13.45 19.97
CA GLY A 102 37.47 -14.79 20.37
C GLY A 102 38.59 -15.34 19.51
N LEU A 103 38.51 -15.15 18.20
CA LEU A 103 39.57 -15.56 17.26
C LEU A 103 40.88 -14.83 17.53
N PHE A 104 40.83 -13.53 17.79
CA PHE A 104 42.01 -12.72 18.14
C PHE A 104 42.62 -13.17 19.47
N ASN A 105 41.79 -13.56 20.45
CA ASN A 105 42.27 -14.13 21.69
C ASN A 105 42.97 -15.49 21.46
N TYR A 106 42.32 -16.39 20.69
CA TYR A 106 42.85 -17.72 20.40
C TYR A 106 44.18 -17.67 19.61
N LEU A 107 44.29 -16.73 18.67
CA LEU A 107 45.52 -16.49 17.90
C LEU A 107 46.61 -15.74 18.68
N GLY A 108 46.37 -15.38 19.93
CA GLY A 108 47.31 -14.61 20.75
C GLY A 108 47.58 -13.17 20.22
N VAL A 109 46.70 -12.67 19.38
CA VAL A 109 46.84 -11.35 18.76
C VAL A 109 46.85 -10.23 19.80
N TYR A 110 46.04 -10.37 20.87
CA TYR A 110 46.02 -9.38 21.98
C TYR A 110 47.38 -9.31 22.71
N GLY A 111 48.08 -10.45 22.87
CA GLY A 111 49.43 -10.43 23.44
C GLY A 111 50.45 -9.71 22.53
N LYS A 112 50.35 -9.95 21.21
CA LYS A 112 51.22 -9.28 20.21
C LYS A 112 50.88 -7.78 20.10
N ILE A 113 49.59 -7.41 20.14
CA ILE A 113 49.16 -6.02 20.19
C ILE A 113 49.61 -5.36 21.48
N GLY A 114 49.52 -6.05 22.62
CA GLY A 114 49.98 -5.53 23.91
C GLY A 114 51.50 -5.25 23.91
N ILE A 115 52.31 -6.18 23.37
CA ILE A 115 53.78 -5.99 23.22
C ILE A 115 54.06 -4.85 22.25
N TRP A 116 53.33 -4.79 21.13
CA TRP A 116 53.46 -3.72 20.14
C TRP A 116 53.10 -2.36 20.72
N LEU A 117 52.00 -2.27 21.46
CA LEU A 117 51.58 -1.05 22.17
C LEU A 117 52.57 -0.57 23.24
N THR A 118 53.26 -1.48 23.94
CA THR A 118 54.30 -1.13 24.95
C THR A 118 55.60 -0.66 24.30
N GLN A 119 55.82 -0.97 23.02
CA GLN A 119 56.98 -0.47 22.27
C GLN A 119 56.78 0.96 21.73
N PHE A 120 55.56 1.48 21.67
CA PHE A 120 55.29 2.85 21.31
C PHE A 120 55.65 3.78 22.48
N LYS A 121 56.49 4.74 22.22
CA LYS A 121 56.74 5.88 23.15
C LYS A 121 55.47 6.71 23.16
N TYR A 122 54.82 6.74 24.30
CA TYR A 122 53.53 7.46 24.50
C TYR A 122 53.59 8.95 24.17
N ASP A 123 54.77 9.54 24.15
CA ASP A 123 54.97 10.96 23.77
C ASP A 123 54.72 11.26 22.29
N GLU A 124 54.76 10.27 21.41
CA GLU A 124 54.53 10.45 19.96
C GLU A 124 53.09 10.25 19.56
N PHE A 125 52.25 9.60 20.38
CA PHE A 125 50.86 9.23 20.03
C PHE A 125 49.77 10.04 20.75
N GLY A 126 50.09 11.11 21.46
CA GLY A 126 49.14 11.89 22.22
C GLY A 126 48.63 11.20 23.47
N SER A 127 47.81 11.90 24.26
CA SER A 127 47.24 11.36 25.47
C SER A 127 46.13 10.36 25.17
N TRP A 128 45.87 9.41 26.09
CA TRP A 128 44.75 8.47 25.98
C TRP A 128 43.41 9.18 25.74
N ALA A 129 43.27 10.44 26.17
CA ALA A 129 42.12 11.28 25.92
C ALA A 129 41.90 11.56 24.44
N ASP A 130 42.96 11.76 23.63
CA ASP A 130 42.87 12.00 22.19
C ASP A 130 42.38 10.78 21.46
N TRP A 131 42.80 9.58 21.84
CA TRP A 131 42.35 8.32 21.30
C TRP A 131 40.87 8.05 21.60
N ILE A 132 40.45 8.28 22.88
CA ILE A 132 39.04 8.13 23.25
C ILE A 132 38.20 9.17 22.51
N GLY A 133 38.69 10.40 22.36
CA GLY A 133 38.05 11.45 21.58
C GLY A 133 37.88 11.06 20.11
N ALA A 134 38.93 10.54 19.48
CA ALA A 134 38.89 10.08 18.08
C ALA A 134 37.91 8.91 17.87
N LEU A 135 37.91 7.92 18.76
CA LEU A 135 36.92 6.82 18.75
C LEU A 135 35.50 7.33 18.93
N GLY A 136 35.30 8.28 19.85
CA GLY A 136 34.00 8.95 20.04
C GLY A 136 33.51 9.66 18.79
N GLN A 137 34.40 10.37 18.08
CA GLN A 137 34.05 11.04 16.82
C GLN A 137 33.68 10.03 15.72
N ILE A 138 34.41 8.92 15.59
CA ILE A 138 34.09 7.86 14.65
C ILE A 138 32.71 7.26 14.95
N LEU A 139 32.40 7.01 16.22
CA LEU A 139 31.12 6.48 16.65
C LEU A 139 29.97 7.43 16.33
N ILE A 140 30.16 8.72 16.60
CA ILE A 140 29.19 9.78 16.27
C ILE A 140 28.99 9.86 14.74
N ALA A 141 30.08 9.78 13.95
CA ALA A 141 29.99 9.79 12.49
C ALA A 141 29.21 8.60 11.96
N ILE A 142 29.46 7.38 12.46
CA ILE A 142 28.69 6.18 12.10
C ILE A 142 27.22 6.34 12.46
N LEU A 143 26.94 6.86 13.66
CA LEU A 143 25.58 7.08 14.14
C LEU A 143 24.85 8.14 13.30
N ALA A 144 25.54 9.19 12.90
CA ALA A 144 25.01 10.22 12.01
C ALA A 144 24.66 9.65 10.63
N VAL A 145 25.51 8.81 10.04
CA VAL A 145 25.23 8.14 8.77
C VAL A 145 24.04 7.19 8.90
N TYR A 146 23.96 6.43 10.00
CA TYR A 146 22.82 5.55 10.26
C TYR A 146 21.50 6.34 10.38
N VAL A 147 21.51 7.43 11.14
CA VAL A 147 20.32 8.28 11.30
C VAL A 147 19.90 8.89 9.95
N ALA A 148 20.86 9.38 9.17
CA ALA A 148 20.59 9.94 7.84
C ALA A 148 19.98 8.88 6.91
N TRP A 149 20.53 7.67 6.91
CA TRP A 149 19.97 6.55 6.13
C TRP A 149 18.56 6.18 6.59
N ALA A 150 18.32 6.07 7.90
CA ALA A 150 17.00 5.78 8.44
C ALA A 150 15.98 6.87 8.08
N GLN A 151 16.35 8.14 8.16
CA GLN A 151 15.52 9.27 7.74
C GLN A 151 15.21 9.22 6.24
N TYR A 152 16.19 8.87 5.41
CA TYR A 152 15.98 8.74 3.97
C TYR A 152 14.95 7.65 3.65
N VAL A 153 15.04 6.47 4.28
CA VAL A 153 14.09 5.37 4.07
C VAL A 153 12.67 5.79 4.48
N ILE A 154 12.53 6.39 5.67
CA ILE A 154 11.22 6.87 6.17
C ILE A 154 10.65 7.95 5.24
N SER A 155 11.47 8.91 4.83
CA SER A 155 11.05 9.99 3.93
C SER A 155 10.57 9.46 2.58
N LYS A 156 11.26 8.46 2.03
CA LYS A 156 10.86 7.80 0.78
C LYS A 156 9.49 7.13 0.91
N ASP A 157 9.27 6.36 1.98
CA ASP A 157 8.00 5.68 2.21
C ASP A 157 6.85 6.67 2.42
N LEU A 158 7.09 7.75 3.16
CA LEU A 158 6.11 8.83 3.34
C LEU A 158 5.76 9.50 2.00
N THR A 159 6.75 9.77 1.15
CA THR A 159 6.53 10.37 -0.17
C THR A 159 5.66 9.47 -1.05
N ILE A 160 5.91 8.15 -1.05
CA ILE A 160 5.10 7.18 -1.80
C ILE A 160 3.65 7.16 -1.27
N GLN A 161 3.47 7.14 0.04
CA GLN A 161 2.14 7.17 0.65
C GLN A 161 1.40 8.47 0.34
N GLN A 162 2.09 9.61 0.44
CA GLN A 162 1.52 10.92 0.14
C GLN A 162 1.10 11.04 -1.33
N ASN A 163 1.90 10.53 -2.25
CA ASN A 163 1.54 10.48 -3.67
C ASN A 163 0.29 9.65 -3.91
N ARG A 164 0.15 8.49 -3.26
CA ARG A 164 -1.06 7.66 -3.35
C ARG A 164 -2.30 8.37 -2.80
N ILE A 165 -2.17 9.03 -1.66
CA ILE A 165 -3.28 9.80 -1.05
C ILE A 165 -3.68 10.95 -1.97
N THR A 166 -2.73 11.69 -2.52
CA THR A 166 -2.98 12.80 -3.44
C THR A 166 -3.68 12.31 -4.70
N GLN A 167 -3.24 11.20 -5.29
CA GLN A 167 -3.91 10.61 -6.45
C GLN A 167 -5.34 10.18 -6.12
N GLN A 168 -5.57 9.56 -4.97
CA GLN A 168 -6.89 9.17 -4.53
C GLN A 168 -7.80 10.39 -4.35
N GLN A 169 -7.34 11.43 -3.69
CA GLN A 169 -8.08 12.68 -3.54
C GLN A 169 -8.40 13.34 -4.88
N THR A 170 -7.47 13.30 -5.82
CA THR A 170 -7.69 13.81 -7.18
C THR A 170 -8.79 13.03 -7.90
N ILE A 171 -8.79 11.70 -7.78
CA ILE A 171 -9.83 10.84 -8.37
C ILE A 171 -11.19 11.09 -7.70
N ASP A 172 -11.23 11.19 -6.37
CA ASP A 172 -12.47 11.44 -5.63
C ASP A 172 -13.05 12.82 -5.97
N THR A 173 -12.21 13.85 -6.08
CA THR A 173 -12.61 15.19 -6.51
C THR A 173 -13.16 15.18 -7.94
N TYR A 174 -12.54 14.39 -8.83
CA TYR A 174 -13.04 14.22 -10.18
C TYR A 174 -14.42 13.55 -10.19
N PHE A 175 -14.60 12.47 -9.43
CA PHE A 175 -15.89 11.77 -9.33
C PHE A 175 -16.98 12.69 -8.80
N GLN A 176 -16.68 13.46 -7.75
CA GLN A 176 -17.58 14.48 -7.23
C GLN A 176 -17.94 15.52 -8.30
N GLY A 177 -16.93 16.08 -8.96
CA GLY A 177 -17.16 17.10 -9.98
C GLY A 177 -17.97 16.61 -11.18
N VAL A 178 -17.80 15.33 -11.61
CA VAL A 178 -18.64 14.74 -12.65
C VAL A 178 -20.05 14.45 -12.14
N SER A 179 -20.18 13.96 -10.90
CA SER A 179 -21.48 13.70 -10.28
C SER A 179 -22.29 15.01 -10.10
N ASP A 180 -21.64 16.07 -9.68
CA ASP A 180 -22.29 17.39 -9.51
C ASP A 180 -22.82 17.92 -10.85
N LEU A 181 -22.07 17.72 -11.95
CA LEU A 181 -22.52 18.10 -13.29
C LEU A 181 -23.71 17.25 -13.80
N THR A 182 -23.81 15.99 -13.35
CA THR A 182 -24.91 15.09 -13.76
C THR A 182 -26.15 15.20 -12.89
N LEU A 183 -26.00 15.59 -11.62
CA LEU A 183 -27.08 15.61 -10.63
C LEU A 183 -27.65 17.01 -10.38
N ASN A 184 -27.16 18.04 -11.06
CA ASN A 184 -27.68 19.38 -10.93
C ASN A 184 -29.19 19.43 -11.26
N GLU A 185 -29.97 20.21 -10.52
CA GLU A 185 -31.43 20.33 -10.72
C GLU A 185 -31.78 20.84 -12.12
N GLU A 186 -30.88 21.56 -12.77
CA GLU A 186 -30.98 21.98 -14.17
C GLU A 186 -30.65 20.85 -15.16
N GLY A 187 -30.12 19.74 -14.66
CA GLY A 187 -30.05 18.41 -15.22
C GLY A 187 -29.17 18.24 -16.41
N LEU A 188 -27.75 18.51 -16.38
CA LEU A 188 -27.63 18.50 -17.71
C LEU A 188 -26.29 18.56 -18.39
N LEU A 189 -25.35 17.76 -17.82
CA LEU A 189 -24.20 17.30 -18.57
C LEU A 189 -24.60 16.67 -19.93
N GLU A 190 -25.80 16.11 -20.01
CA GLU A 190 -26.28 15.41 -21.19
C GLU A 190 -26.81 16.35 -22.28
N ASP A 191 -27.39 17.46 -21.91
CA ASP A 191 -28.13 18.32 -22.85
C ASP A 191 -27.31 19.52 -23.34
N TRP A 192 -26.25 19.91 -22.62
CA TRP A 192 -25.49 21.12 -22.98
C TRP A 192 -24.10 20.77 -23.53
N PRO A 193 -23.78 21.19 -24.75
CA PRO A 193 -22.47 20.88 -25.38
C PRO A 193 -21.28 21.44 -24.59
N GLN A 194 -21.48 22.55 -23.87
CA GLN A 194 -20.41 23.21 -23.11
C GLN A 194 -20.02 22.40 -21.86
N GLU A 195 -21.00 21.91 -21.11
CA GLU A 195 -20.77 21.06 -19.93
C GLU A 195 -20.11 19.74 -20.32
N ARG A 196 -20.52 19.16 -21.45
CA ARG A 196 -19.87 17.98 -22.01
C ARG A 196 -18.41 18.24 -22.36
N ALA A 197 -18.12 19.34 -23.03
CA ALA A 197 -16.74 19.71 -23.37
C ALA A 197 -15.88 19.94 -22.11
N ILE A 198 -16.46 20.52 -21.05
CA ILE A 198 -15.78 20.68 -19.76
C ILE A 198 -15.52 19.32 -19.11
N ALA A 199 -16.51 18.42 -19.11
CA ALA A 199 -16.36 17.08 -18.55
C ALA A 199 -15.33 16.26 -19.32
N GLU A 200 -15.34 16.32 -20.65
CA GLU A 200 -14.33 15.68 -21.50
C GLU A 200 -12.93 16.24 -21.23
N GLY A 201 -12.77 17.56 -21.14
CA GLY A 201 -11.50 18.20 -20.81
C GLY A 201 -10.98 17.81 -19.44
N ARG A 202 -11.85 17.73 -18.43
CA ARG A 202 -11.48 17.22 -17.10
C ARG A 202 -11.07 15.74 -17.15
N THR A 203 -11.80 14.92 -17.92
CA THR A 203 -11.50 13.50 -18.10
C THR A 203 -10.14 13.31 -18.78
N ALA A 204 -9.85 14.08 -19.82
CA ALA A 204 -8.54 14.04 -20.48
C ALA A 204 -7.41 14.44 -19.53
N SER A 205 -7.62 15.49 -18.75
CA SER A 205 -6.64 15.97 -17.77
C SER A 205 -6.34 14.93 -16.71
N ILE A 206 -7.37 14.33 -16.09
CA ILE A 206 -7.14 13.32 -15.06
C ILE A 206 -6.51 12.05 -15.62
N LEU A 207 -6.96 11.55 -16.77
CA LEU A 207 -6.40 10.35 -17.38
C LEU A 207 -4.92 10.51 -17.77
N SER A 208 -4.46 11.74 -18.00
CA SER A 208 -3.04 12.03 -18.27
C SER A 208 -2.19 12.08 -17.00
N SER A 209 -2.78 12.40 -15.84
CA SER A 209 -2.05 12.72 -14.60
C SER A 209 -1.98 11.57 -13.59
N ILE A 210 -2.86 10.57 -13.68
CA ILE A 210 -2.95 9.43 -12.74
C ILE A 210 -2.25 8.18 -13.26
N ASP A 211 -1.95 7.27 -12.32
CA ASP A 211 -1.38 5.96 -12.60
C ASP A 211 -2.38 5.01 -13.32
N GLU A 212 -1.90 3.83 -13.72
CA GLU A 212 -2.70 2.82 -14.40
C GLU A 212 -3.94 2.38 -13.59
N ASN A 213 -3.80 2.21 -12.28
CA ASN A 213 -4.91 1.83 -11.41
C ASN A 213 -5.97 2.95 -11.32
N GLY A 214 -5.52 4.20 -11.20
CA GLY A 214 -6.38 5.37 -11.26
C GLY A 214 -7.15 5.47 -12.57
N LYS A 215 -6.47 5.28 -13.71
CA LYS A 215 -7.11 5.25 -15.05
C LYS A 215 -8.20 4.20 -15.13
N ALA A 216 -7.92 2.97 -14.68
CA ALA A 216 -8.91 1.90 -14.67
C ALA A 216 -10.12 2.23 -13.79
N LYS A 217 -9.92 2.86 -12.61
CA LYS A 217 -11.01 3.32 -11.74
C LYS A 217 -11.88 4.37 -12.43
N VAL A 218 -11.27 5.37 -13.08
CA VAL A 218 -12.00 6.41 -13.80
C VAL A 218 -12.80 5.80 -14.96
N ILE A 219 -12.18 4.95 -15.79
CA ILE A 219 -12.86 4.29 -16.90
C ILE A 219 -14.05 3.46 -16.41
N ARG A 220 -13.88 2.68 -15.34
CA ARG A 220 -14.98 1.90 -14.75
C ARG A 220 -16.09 2.78 -14.22
N PHE A 221 -15.77 3.85 -13.51
CA PHE A 221 -16.77 4.81 -13.02
C PHE A 221 -17.59 5.39 -14.18
N LEU A 222 -16.93 5.91 -15.20
CA LEU A 222 -17.60 6.49 -16.37
C LEU A 222 -18.47 5.46 -17.10
N SER A 223 -17.98 4.23 -17.21
CA SER A 223 -18.73 3.15 -17.85
C SER A 223 -19.96 2.73 -17.03
N GLN A 224 -19.80 2.55 -15.70
CA GLN A 224 -20.90 2.18 -14.81
C GLN A 224 -21.96 3.27 -14.70
N SER A 225 -21.55 4.52 -14.73
CA SER A 225 -22.45 5.69 -14.78
C SER A 225 -23.08 5.92 -16.16
N ARG A 226 -22.84 5.04 -17.14
CA ARG A 226 -23.34 5.11 -18.52
C ARG A 226 -22.92 6.38 -19.28
N LEU A 227 -21.90 7.09 -18.82
CA LEU A 227 -21.42 8.31 -19.46
C LEU A 227 -20.65 8.03 -20.76
N LEU A 228 -20.12 6.83 -20.92
CA LEU A 228 -19.42 6.36 -22.14
C LEU A 228 -20.36 5.70 -23.16
N THR A 229 -21.61 5.43 -22.79
CA THR A 229 -22.54 4.68 -23.65
C THR A 229 -23.43 5.65 -24.40
N PRO A 230 -23.58 5.53 -25.72
CA PRO A 230 -24.50 6.36 -26.47
C PRO A 230 -25.94 5.94 -26.16
N LEU A 231 -26.72 6.86 -25.59
CA LEU A 231 -28.09 6.62 -25.17
C LEU A 231 -29.08 7.15 -26.22
N LYS A 232 -30.18 6.43 -26.39
CA LYS A 232 -31.32 6.90 -27.18
C LYS A 232 -32.01 8.04 -26.44
N ARG A 233 -32.22 9.16 -27.13
CA ARG A 233 -32.86 10.35 -26.57
C ARG A 233 -34.26 10.56 -27.13
N ASP A 234 -35.12 11.13 -26.32
CA ASP A 234 -36.43 11.61 -26.75
C ASP A 234 -36.26 12.82 -27.69
N ASN A 235 -36.88 12.77 -28.85
CA ASN A 235 -36.86 13.86 -29.84
C ASN A 235 -37.50 15.17 -29.31
N ARG A 236 -38.26 15.11 -28.21
CA ARG A 236 -39.01 16.23 -27.70
C ARG A 236 -38.26 16.97 -26.58
N LEU A 237 -37.61 16.26 -25.71
CA LEU A 237 -36.96 16.81 -24.52
C LEU A 237 -35.45 16.51 -24.45
N GLY A 238 -34.90 15.76 -25.40
CA GLY A 238 -33.49 15.38 -25.39
C GLY A 238 -33.08 14.43 -24.29
N ARG A 239 -34.03 13.94 -23.48
CA ARG A 239 -33.76 13.10 -22.32
C ARG A 239 -33.50 11.66 -22.68
N PRO A 240 -32.61 10.94 -21.96
CA PRO A 240 -32.38 9.51 -22.19
C PRO A 240 -33.67 8.72 -22.00
N MET A 241 -33.98 7.84 -22.96
CA MET A 241 -35.16 6.98 -22.92
C MET A 241 -34.86 5.70 -22.14
N LEU A 242 -35.82 5.28 -21.31
CA LEU A 242 -35.77 4.01 -20.61
C LEU A 242 -36.08 2.85 -21.56
N ASP A 243 -35.42 1.70 -21.35
CA ASP A 243 -35.60 0.48 -22.13
C ASP A 243 -36.78 -0.39 -21.67
N GLY A 244 -37.47 0.03 -20.58
CA GLY A 244 -38.58 -0.70 -19.97
C GLY A 244 -38.13 -1.80 -18.99
N SER A 245 -36.84 -2.11 -18.87
CA SER A 245 -36.29 -3.08 -17.93
C SER A 245 -35.68 -2.42 -16.69
N GLY A 246 -35.76 -1.09 -16.58
CA GLY A 246 -35.12 -0.29 -15.54
C GLY A 246 -33.75 0.27 -15.92
N GLY A 247 -33.30 0.00 -17.16
CA GLY A 247 -32.11 0.58 -17.77
C GLY A 247 -32.43 1.65 -18.79
N TYR A 248 -31.40 2.21 -19.41
CA TYR A 248 -31.53 3.14 -20.52
C TYR A 248 -31.39 2.44 -21.87
N SER A 249 -32.21 2.87 -22.84
CA SER A 249 -32.12 2.37 -24.22
C SER A 249 -30.86 2.90 -24.89
N GLU A 250 -30.06 2.00 -25.44
CA GLU A 250 -28.83 2.35 -26.16
C GLU A 250 -29.15 2.66 -27.64
N ASP A 251 -28.55 3.71 -28.16
CA ASP A 251 -28.59 4.06 -29.57
C ASP A 251 -27.18 4.14 -30.13
N ARG A 252 -26.69 3.00 -30.57
CA ARG A 252 -25.32 2.85 -31.07
C ARG A 252 -25.05 3.55 -32.41
N PRO A 253 -26.00 3.61 -33.35
CA PRO A 253 -25.80 4.29 -34.64
C PRO A 253 -25.84 5.81 -34.53
N TYR A 254 -26.80 6.37 -33.78
CA TYR A 254 -27.11 7.79 -33.79
C TYR A 254 -26.98 8.49 -32.42
N GLY A 255 -26.89 7.70 -31.37
CA GLY A 255 -26.80 8.24 -30.01
C GLY A 255 -25.50 9.00 -29.76
N THR A 256 -25.59 10.05 -28.96
CA THR A 256 -24.43 10.83 -28.55
C THR A 256 -23.98 10.35 -27.19
N ARG A 257 -22.67 10.15 -27.01
CA ARG A 257 -22.07 9.90 -25.70
C ARG A 257 -22.01 11.18 -24.89
N VAL A 258 -22.14 11.07 -23.58
CA VAL A 258 -21.95 12.20 -22.69
C VAL A 258 -20.46 12.55 -22.61
N ILE A 259 -19.61 11.55 -22.48
CA ILE A 259 -18.15 11.71 -22.52
C ILE A 259 -17.61 10.80 -23.63
N ASP A 260 -16.91 11.39 -24.58
CA ASP A 260 -16.20 10.65 -25.61
C ASP A 260 -14.73 10.51 -25.18
N LEU A 261 -14.28 9.27 -25.02
CA LEU A 261 -12.87 9.00 -24.71
C LEU A 261 -11.93 9.38 -25.86
N GLY A 262 -12.43 9.39 -27.11
CA GLY A 262 -11.66 9.81 -28.26
C GLY A 262 -10.22 9.26 -28.23
N VAL A 263 -9.26 10.16 -28.27
CA VAL A 263 -7.80 9.84 -28.21
C VAL A 263 -7.21 9.82 -26.80
N MET A 264 -8.01 9.99 -25.76
CA MET A 264 -7.51 10.14 -24.37
C MET A 264 -6.75 8.91 -23.85
N LEU A 265 -7.00 7.74 -24.44
CA LEU A 265 -6.35 6.48 -24.09
C LEU A 265 -5.24 6.06 -25.08
N ALA A 266 -4.90 6.91 -26.04
CA ALA A 266 -3.80 6.63 -26.94
C ALA A 266 -2.47 6.59 -26.18
N GLY A 267 -1.68 5.52 -26.34
CA GLY A 267 -0.47 5.28 -25.60
C GLY A 267 -0.66 5.03 -24.10
N ALA A 268 -1.88 4.85 -23.63
CA ALA A 268 -2.14 4.63 -22.21
C ALA A 268 -1.51 3.33 -21.71
N TYR A 269 -0.92 3.39 -20.52
CA TYR A 269 -0.39 2.22 -19.82
C TYR A 269 -1.44 1.71 -18.84
N LEU A 270 -1.97 0.49 -19.09
CA LEU A 270 -3.07 -0.11 -18.34
C LEU A 270 -2.78 -1.58 -17.98
N VAL A 271 -1.53 -1.95 -17.82
CA VAL A 271 -1.09 -3.32 -17.58
C VAL A 271 -1.74 -3.94 -16.35
N ALA A 272 -2.24 -5.17 -16.49
CA ALA A 272 -2.87 -5.97 -15.43
C ALA A 272 -4.06 -5.29 -14.72
N GLN A 273 -4.76 -4.37 -15.40
CA GLN A 273 -5.91 -3.70 -14.83
C GLN A 273 -7.21 -4.46 -15.04
N ASP A 274 -8.14 -4.29 -14.10
CA ASP A 274 -9.51 -4.79 -14.20
C ASP A 274 -10.38 -3.79 -14.96
N LEU A 275 -10.69 -4.14 -16.21
CA LEU A 275 -11.56 -3.38 -17.12
C LEU A 275 -12.80 -4.19 -17.51
N ARG A 276 -13.22 -5.13 -16.68
CA ARG A 276 -14.43 -5.93 -16.92
C ARG A 276 -15.66 -5.05 -17.02
N TRP A 277 -16.55 -5.43 -17.94
CA TRP A 277 -17.83 -4.77 -18.15
C TRP A 277 -17.73 -3.28 -18.54
N THR A 278 -16.55 -2.81 -18.95
CA THR A 278 -16.38 -1.43 -19.39
C THR A 278 -16.83 -1.23 -20.83
N ASP A 279 -17.40 -0.07 -21.10
CA ASP A 279 -17.70 0.37 -22.47
C ASP A 279 -16.54 1.22 -22.99
N LEU A 280 -15.69 0.61 -23.79
CA LEU A 280 -14.55 1.26 -24.45
C LEU A 280 -14.80 1.40 -25.96
N SER A 281 -16.05 1.22 -26.37
CA SER A 281 -16.38 1.29 -27.81
C SER A 281 -16.04 2.65 -28.39
N GLU A 282 -15.51 2.63 -29.60
CA GLU A 282 -15.06 3.81 -30.37
C GLU A 282 -13.85 4.54 -29.82
N ALA A 283 -13.32 4.15 -28.65
CA ALA A 283 -12.11 4.75 -28.10
C ALA A 283 -10.90 4.52 -29.02
N ASN A 284 -10.08 5.53 -29.16
CA ASN A 284 -8.79 5.42 -29.84
C ASN A 284 -7.70 5.05 -28.82
N MET A 285 -7.26 3.81 -28.88
CA MET A 285 -6.25 3.22 -27.99
C MET A 285 -4.99 2.81 -28.77
N VAL A 286 -4.64 3.57 -29.78
CA VAL A 286 -3.40 3.39 -30.55
C VAL A 286 -2.21 3.31 -29.63
N ARG A 287 -1.37 2.27 -29.76
CA ARG A 287 -0.19 2.01 -28.94
C ARG A 287 -0.45 1.86 -27.44
N ALA A 288 -1.69 1.67 -27.02
CA ALA A 288 -1.98 1.42 -25.61
C ALA A 288 -1.41 0.06 -25.17
N ASN A 289 -0.96 0.00 -23.92
CA ASN A 289 -0.51 -1.24 -23.31
C ASN A 289 -1.58 -1.79 -22.37
N LEU A 290 -2.29 -2.80 -22.86
CA LEU A 290 -3.37 -3.54 -22.19
C LEU A 290 -2.92 -4.97 -21.82
N SER A 291 -1.62 -5.23 -21.73
CA SER A 291 -1.14 -6.56 -21.44
C SER A 291 -1.63 -7.04 -20.07
N GLN A 292 -2.02 -8.32 -20.02
CA GLN A 292 -2.57 -8.97 -18.81
C GLN A 292 -3.84 -8.33 -18.24
N CYS A 293 -4.49 -7.39 -18.94
CA CYS A 293 -5.75 -6.81 -18.51
C CYS A 293 -6.88 -7.85 -18.46
N ASP A 294 -7.79 -7.67 -17.52
CA ASP A 294 -9.07 -8.36 -17.50
C ASP A 294 -10.13 -7.52 -18.25
N LEU A 295 -10.42 -7.92 -19.47
CA LEU A 295 -11.40 -7.29 -20.37
C LEU A 295 -12.68 -8.11 -20.49
N VAL A 296 -12.92 -9.06 -19.60
CA VAL A 296 -14.09 -9.94 -19.63
C VAL A 296 -15.38 -9.13 -19.74
N LYS A 297 -16.17 -9.44 -20.77
CA LYS A 297 -17.42 -8.74 -21.08
C LYS A 297 -17.31 -7.23 -21.31
N ALA A 298 -16.11 -6.71 -21.56
CA ALA A 298 -15.94 -5.33 -22.01
C ALA A 298 -16.49 -5.16 -23.45
N ASN A 299 -16.78 -3.93 -23.82
CA ASN A 299 -17.20 -3.57 -25.17
C ASN A 299 -16.05 -2.83 -25.88
N LEU A 300 -15.46 -3.49 -26.86
CA LEU A 300 -14.38 -2.95 -27.70
C LEU A 300 -14.83 -2.74 -29.16
N ALA A 301 -16.11 -2.77 -29.43
CA ALA A 301 -16.58 -2.57 -30.80
C ALA A 301 -16.19 -1.17 -31.31
N ARG A 302 -15.71 -1.09 -32.55
CA ARG A 302 -15.21 0.14 -33.20
C ARG A 302 -13.97 0.77 -32.52
N THR A 303 -13.40 0.15 -31.49
CA THR A 303 -12.16 0.62 -30.84
C THR A 303 -10.98 0.51 -31.82
N VAL A 304 -10.08 1.49 -31.77
CA VAL A 304 -8.85 1.46 -32.56
C VAL A 304 -7.69 1.01 -31.68
N LEU A 305 -7.24 -0.24 -31.88
CA LEU A 305 -6.13 -0.88 -31.15
C LEU A 305 -4.86 -1.01 -32.02
N TYR A 306 -4.67 -0.09 -32.96
CA TYR A 306 -3.50 -0.12 -33.83
C TYR A 306 -2.20 -0.06 -33.03
N GLU A 307 -1.28 -1.02 -33.26
CA GLU A 307 -0.02 -1.18 -32.51
C GLU A 307 -0.21 -1.36 -30.99
N ALA A 308 -1.39 -1.66 -30.49
CA ALA A 308 -1.64 -1.87 -29.06
C ALA A 308 -1.10 -3.24 -28.59
N ASN A 309 -0.74 -3.33 -27.32
CA ASN A 309 -0.27 -4.56 -26.71
C ASN A 309 -1.36 -5.16 -25.80
N LEU A 310 -1.95 -6.28 -26.19
CA LEU A 310 -2.93 -7.06 -25.42
C LEU A 310 -2.36 -8.41 -24.96
N ALA A 311 -1.05 -8.59 -24.93
CA ALA A 311 -0.43 -9.86 -24.57
C ALA A 311 -0.93 -10.38 -23.21
N GLY A 312 -1.48 -11.61 -23.22
CA GLY A 312 -1.99 -12.26 -22.00
C GLY A 312 -3.29 -11.68 -21.45
N ALA A 313 -3.96 -10.75 -22.14
CA ALA A 313 -5.25 -10.21 -21.72
C ALA A 313 -6.36 -11.26 -21.73
N ASP A 314 -7.33 -11.16 -20.83
CA ASP A 314 -8.53 -11.99 -20.81
C ASP A 314 -9.68 -11.25 -21.51
N ILE A 315 -10.09 -11.75 -22.68
CA ILE A 315 -11.13 -11.16 -23.52
C ILE A 315 -12.40 -12.03 -23.59
N LYS A 316 -12.66 -12.85 -22.59
CA LYS A 316 -13.85 -13.71 -22.58
C LYS A 316 -15.14 -12.89 -22.63
N GLY A 317 -16.00 -13.19 -23.60
CA GLY A 317 -17.28 -12.50 -23.76
C GLY A 317 -17.17 -11.01 -24.12
N THR A 318 -15.98 -10.53 -24.49
CA THR A 318 -15.77 -9.16 -24.96
C THR A 318 -16.49 -8.95 -26.29
N ARG A 319 -17.20 -7.85 -26.41
CA ARG A 319 -17.85 -7.45 -27.66
C ARG A 319 -16.83 -6.78 -28.59
N LEU A 320 -16.55 -7.37 -29.74
CA LEU A 320 -15.56 -6.88 -30.71
C LEU A 320 -16.19 -6.18 -31.92
N PHE A 321 -17.49 -6.27 -32.12
CA PHE A 321 -18.22 -5.64 -33.23
C PHE A 321 -19.70 -5.45 -32.86
N TYR A 322 -20.42 -4.65 -33.66
CA TYR A 322 -21.87 -4.52 -33.59
C TYR A 322 -22.51 -5.23 -34.75
N GLY A 323 -23.72 -5.75 -34.53
CA GLY A 323 -24.48 -6.48 -35.55
C GLY A 323 -24.26 -7.99 -35.52
N THR A 324 -24.54 -8.66 -36.63
CA THR A 324 -24.34 -10.11 -36.78
C THR A 324 -22.91 -10.43 -37.18
N VAL A 325 -22.48 -11.69 -37.00
CA VAL A 325 -21.14 -12.15 -37.38
C VAL A 325 -20.87 -11.89 -38.87
N GLU A 326 -21.91 -11.97 -39.70
CA GLU A 326 -21.82 -11.72 -41.13
C GLU A 326 -21.49 -10.26 -41.47
N SER A 327 -21.89 -9.31 -40.63
CA SER A 327 -21.55 -7.89 -40.78
C SER A 327 -20.20 -7.51 -40.17
N ALA A 328 -19.52 -8.42 -39.47
CA ALA A 328 -18.21 -8.21 -38.85
C ALA A 328 -17.09 -8.23 -39.90
N THR A 329 -17.08 -7.27 -40.78
CA THR A 329 -16.00 -7.10 -41.75
C THR A 329 -14.74 -6.63 -41.01
N PRO A 330 -13.57 -7.24 -41.26
CA PRO A 330 -12.33 -6.74 -40.69
C PRO A 330 -12.13 -5.26 -41.03
N ARG A 331 -11.91 -4.43 -40.03
CA ARG A 331 -11.74 -3.00 -40.24
C ARG A 331 -10.26 -2.65 -40.22
N SER A 332 -9.80 -1.94 -41.25
CA SER A 332 -8.49 -1.29 -41.25
C SER A 332 -8.58 0.11 -40.62
N ILE A 333 -7.46 0.68 -40.23
CA ILE A 333 -7.40 2.02 -39.63
C ILE A 333 -7.94 3.11 -40.59
N THR A 334 -7.87 2.86 -41.88
CA THR A 334 -8.32 3.81 -42.92
C THR A 334 -9.79 3.64 -43.29
N ALA A 335 -10.43 2.51 -42.92
CA ALA A 335 -11.82 2.25 -43.24
C ALA A 335 -12.75 3.06 -42.32
N GLN A 336 -13.66 3.80 -42.92
CA GLN A 336 -14.70 4.48 -42.15
C GLN A 336 -15.83 3.50 -41.82
N PRO A 337 -16.34 3.53 -40.58
CA PRO A 337 -17.48 2.70 -40.20
C PRO A 337 -18.75 3.18 -40.93
N ASP A 338 -19.46 2.25 -41.52
CA ASP A 338 -20.77 2.48 -42.07
C ASP A 338 -21.83 2.06 -41.07
N TYR A 339 -22.51 3.05 -40.51
CA TYR A 339 -23.48 2.85 -39.42
C TYR A 339 -24.83 2.34 -39.93
N GLU A 340 -25.19 2.58 -41.18
CA GLU A 340 -26.45 2.15 -41.76
C GLU A 340 -26.43 0.64 -42.11
N THR A 341 -25.36 0.17 -42.73
CA THR A 341 -25.22 -1.23 -43.12
C THR A 341 -24.57 -2.11 -42.07
N GLY A 342 -24.08 -1.53 -40.99
CA GLY A 342 -23.31 -2.24 -39.96
C GLY A 342 -21.93 -2.71 -40.41
N LYS A 343 -21.46 -2.30 -41.59
CA LYS A 343 -20.12 -2.63 -42.06
C LYS A 343 -19.07 -1.86 -41.31
N TYR A 344 -17.91 -2.50 -41.19
CA TYR A 344 -16.76 -1.90 -40.49
C TYR A 344 -17.02 -1.49 -39.02
N THR A 345 -17.94 -2.22 -38.36
CA THR A 345 -18.23 -2.00 -36.93
C THR A 345 -17.26 -2.72 -36.01
N GLY A 346 -16.33 -3.47 -36.57
CA GLY A 346 -15.34 -4.25 -35.84
C GLY A 346 -14.25 -3.37 -35.16
N VAL A 347 -13.56 -3.99 -34.23
CA VAL A 347 -12.34 -3.46 -33.64
C VAL A 347 -11.21 -3.45 -34.68
N VAL A 348 -10.36 -2.39 -34.63
CA VAL A 348 -9.13 -2.32 -35.41
C VAL A 348 -7.98 -2.92 -34.62
N VAL A 349 -7.43 -4.05 -35.06
CA VAL A 349 -6.32 -4.74 -34.36
C VAL A 349 -5.05 -4.85 -35.22
N GLU A 350 -4.92 -4.00 -36.23
CA GLU A 350 -3.74 -3.99 -37.11
C GLU A 350 -2.48 -3.76 -36.27
N LYS A 351 -1.46 -4.62 -36.47
CA LYS A 351 -0.19 -4.62 -35.76
C LYS A 351 -0.30 -4.76 -34.24
N ALA A 352 -1.47 -5.07 -33.69
CA ALA A 352 -1.62 -5.31 -32.27
C ALA A 352 -0.95 -6.63 -31.87
N ASN A 353 -0.34 -6.65 -30.69
CA ASN A 353 0.21 -7.84 -30.08
C ASN A 353 -0.90 -8.60 -29.32
N LEU A 354 -1.33 -9.71 -29.87
CA LEU A 354 -2.40 -10.57 -29.33
C LEU A 354 -1.86 -11.88 -28.74
N SER A 355 -0.58 -11.98 -28.42
CA SER A 355 0.05 -13.20 -27.92
C SER A 355 -0.52 -13.60 -26.55
N GLY A 356 -0.83 -14.89 -26.38
CA GLY A 356 -1.30 -15.44 -25.10
C GLY A 356 -2.65 -14.92 -24.62
N ILE A 357 -3.47 -14.34 -25.49
CA ILE A 357 -4.85 -13.92 -25.14
C ILE A 357 -5.67 -15.13 -24.68
N LYS A 358 -6.37 -14.96 -23.57
CA LYS A 358 -7.31 -15.95 -23.07
C LYS A 358 -8.67 -15.76 -23.72
N ARG A 359 -9.09 -16.75 -24.50
CA ARG A 359 -10.42 -16.83 -25.12
C ARG A 359 -11.22 -17.94 -24.46
N MET A 360 -12.56 -17.89 -24.54
CA MET A 360 -13.34 -19.10 -24.33
C MET A 360 -12.92 -20.08 -25.43
N SER A 361 -12.53 -21.31 -25.06
CA SER A 361 -12.57 -22.43 -26.01
C SER A 361 -14.02 -22.56 -26.44
N GLU A 362 -14.26 -22.58 -27.75
CA GLU A 362 -15.54 -23.01 -28.29
C GLU A 362 -15.78 -24.45 -27.79
N GLU A 363 -16.74 -24.62 -26.85
CA GLU A 363 -17.41 -25.88 -26.58
C GLU A 363 -18.68 -25.96 -27.45
#